data_6e05ebb1c193ca7c84aad5125264f7e6
#
_entry.id   6e05ebb1c193ca7c84aad5125264f7e6
#
_cell.length_a   1.000
_cell.length_b   1.000
_cell.length_c   1.000
_cell.angle_alpha   90.00
_cell.angle_beta   90.00
_cell.angle_gamma   90.00
#
_symmetry.space_group_name_H-M   'P 1'
#
loop_
_entity.id
_entity.type
_entity.pdbx_description
1 polymer ?
#
loop_
_entity_poly.entity_id
_entity_poly.type
_entity_poly.pdbx_seq_one_letter_code
_entity_poly.pdbx_strand_id
1 'polypeptide(L)'
;MKNIIKSLALVAAAAFVASCDLSEYNPNEYGEGAAFGSASAIQLALNTFYYSELPKLSSAYDGEFGESDYVIANSMSGRYTQAYSPENVDEWANWTDMRNINYFLQMMDSDACGVTGDVKDNFVAQGRFFRAKIYFGYLKKYGDVPYYDHMLTAVTNDEYKERDSRDLIIKKINEDLDYAIEHITAESPDATGLTKYVAAFVKMRANLFEASFRKYNNITKSVTGESFKNYSVEDLYNEAIKAAEVIMNSGKYSLVS
;
A
#
# COMPACT_ATOMS: atom_id res chain seq x y z
N MET A 1 42.59 12.22 -53.93
CA MET A 1 42.96 12.44 -52.55
C MET A 1 41.87 13.16 -51.71
N LYS A 2 41.34 14.29 -52.14
CA LYS A 2 40.31 15.02 -51.34
C LYS A 2 39.02 14.21 -51.00
N ASN A 3 38.57 13.34 -51.91
CA ASN A 3 37.35 12.55 -51.70
C ASN A 3 37.58 11.35 -50.76
N ILE A 4 38.79 10.79 -50.76
CA ILE A 4 39.17 9.70 -49.84
C ILE A 4 39.26 10.19 -48.40
N ILE A 5 39.77 11.43 -48.19
CA ILE A 5 39.86 12.02 -46.87
C ILE A 5 38.44 12.34 -46.31
N LYS A 6 37.51 12.78 -47.18
CA LYS A 6 36.12 13.01 -46.77
C LYS A 6 35.40 11.71 -46.42
N SER A 7 35.64 10.62 -47.14
CA SER A 7 35.05 9.32 -46.82
C SER A 7 35.61 8.74 -45.52
N LEU A 8 36.91 8.90 -45.27
CA LEU A 8 37.54 8.46 -44.01
C LEU A 8 37.01 9.28 -42.79
N ALA A 9 36.81 10.60 -42.96
CA ALA A 9 36.27 11.44 -41.92
C ALA A 9 34.80 11.08 -41.61
N LEU A 10 34.00 10.71 -42.61
CA LEU A 10 32.60 10.28 -42.43
C LEU A 10 32.51 8.93 -41.68
N VAL A 11 33.41 7.98 -42.02
CA VAL A 11 33.45 6.67 -41.32
C VAL A 11 33.93 6.82 -39.87
N ALA A 12 34.92 7.67 -39.64
CA ALA A 12 35.37 7.98 -38.28
C ALA A 12 34.26 8.66 -37.42
N ALA A 13 33.51 9.60 -38.01
CA ALA A 13 32.37 10.24 -37.33
C ALA A 13 31.25 9.23 -37.01
N ALA A 14 30.96 8.29 -37.92
CA ALA A 14 29.97 7.22 -37.69
C ALA A 14 30.40 6.25 -36.58
N ALA A 15 31.71 5.95 -36.47
CA ALA A 15 32.24 5.09 -35.43
C ALA A 15 32.15 5.74 -34.00
N PHE A 16 32.24 7.05 -33.91
CA PHE A 16 32.08 7.77 -32.64
C PHE A 16 30.64 7.82 -32.16
N VAL A 17 29.63 7.77 -33.03
CA VAL A 17 28.23 7.78 -32.67
C VAL A 17 27.76 6.39 -32.19
N ALA A 18 28.40 5.32 -32.66
CA ALA A 18 28.09 3.93 -32.27
C ALA A 18 28.72 3.50 -30.94
N SER A 19 29.55 4.33 -30.32
CA SER A 19 30.29 3.99 -29.11
C SER A 19 29.68 4.56 -27.80
N CYS A 20 28.58 5.26 -27.90
CA CYS A 20 27.85 5.70 -26.70
C CYS A 20 26.73 4.71 -26.38
N ASP A 21 27.11 3.52 -25.94
CA ASP A 21 26.26 2.76 -25.06
C ASP A 21 26.32 3.45 -23.67
N LEU A 22 25.35 4.34 -23.43
CA LEU A 22 25.19 5.06 -22.16
C LEU A 22 24.48 4.21 -21.11
N SER A 23 24.38 2.91 -21.30
CA SER A 23 24.05 2.01 -20.21
C SER A 23 25.27 1.92 -19.28
N GLU A 24 25.43 2.89 -18.40
CA GLU A 24 26.29 2.74 -17.24
C GLU A 24 25.72 1.59 -16.39
N TYR A 25 26.25 0.39 -16.64
CA TYR A 25 26.10 -0.72 -15.72
C TYR A 25 26.82 -0.32 -14.42
N ASN A 26 26.07 0.21 -13.48
CA ASN A 26 26.55 0.41 -12.13
C ASN A 26 26.57 -0.97 -11.43
N PRO A 27 27.73 -1.58 -11.20
CA PRO A 27 27.80 -2.91 -10.58
C PRO A 27 27.27 -2.93 -9.14
N ASN A 28 26.98 -1.75 -8.57
CA ASN A 28 26.36 -1.60 -7.25
C ASN A 28 24.86 -1.26 -7.33
N GLU A 29 24.32 -1.08 -8.51
CA GLU A 29 22.89 -0.92 -8.73
C GLU A 29 22.28 -2.30 -8.97
N TYR A 30 21.53 -2.79 -7.99
CA TYR A 30 20.73 -3.98 -8.18
C TYR A 30 19.68 -3.67 -9.24
N GLY A 31 19.89 -4.12 -10.48
CA GLY A 31 18.91 -4.01 -11.55
C GLY A 31 17.59 -4.66 -11.15
N GLU A 32 16.50 -4.21 -11.74
CA GLU A 32 15.15 -4.73 -11.48
C GLU A 32 15.08 -6.27 -11.52
N GLY A 33 15.79 -6.89 -12.46
CA GLY A 33 15.92 -8.35 -12.56
C GLY A 33 16.62 -8.99 -11.36
N ALA A 34 17.54 -8.30 -10.69
CA ALA A 34 18.17 -8.83 -9.48
C ALA A 34 17.24 -8.73 -8.25
N ALA A 35 16.42 -7.66 -8.18
CA ALA A 35 15.50 -7.45 -7.07
C ALA A 35 14.24 -8.34 -7.15
N PHE A 36 13.80 -8.74 -8.34
CA PHE A 36 12.58 -9.50 -8.57
C PHE A 36 12.80 -10.86 -9.22
N GLY A 37 14.03 -11.22 -9.57
CA GLY A 37 14.37 -12.44 -10.27
C GLY A 37 14.28 -13.74 -9.43
N SER A 38 14.04 -13.67 -8.14
CA SER A 38 13.91 -14.85 -7.27
C SER A 38 13.01 -14.61 -6.07
N ALA A 39 12.44 -15.68 -5.51
CA ALA A 39 11.59 -15.59 -4.33
C ALA A 39 12.30 -14.95 -3.12
N SER A 40 13.59 -15.21 -2.93
CA SER A 40 14.37 -14.62 -1.84
C SER A 40 14.59 -13.11 -2.03
N ALA A 41 14.83 -12.66 -3.25
CA ALA A 41 15.00 -11.24 -3.56
C ALA A 41 13.66 -10.49 -3.39
N ILE A 42 12.56 -11.06 -3.89
CA ILE A 42 11.20 -10.49 -3.71
C ILE A 42 10.85 -10.40 -2.22
N GLN A 43 11.18 -11.42 -1.42
CA GLN A 43 10.96 -11.37 0.04
C GLN A 43 11.75 -10.24 0.70
N LEU A 44 12.99 -9.99 0.27
CA LEU A 44 13.78 -8.86 0.78
C LEU A 44 13.12 -7.51 0.44
N ALA A 45 12.59 -7.35 -0.76
CA ALA A 45 11.84 -6.15 -1.14
C ALA A 45 10.58 -5.97 -0.27
N LEU A 46 9.84 -7.05 -0.01
CA LEU A 46 8.68 -7.04 0.89
C LEU A 46 9.04 -6.70 2.34
N ASN A 47 10.19 -7.14 2.84
CA ASN A 47 10.60 -6.89 4.22
C ASN A 47 10.67 -5.39 4.55
N THR A 48 10.87 -4.54 3.55
CA THR A 48 10.80 -3.08 3.73
C THR A 48 9.43 -2.65 4.23
N PHE A 49 8.35 -3.21 3.64
CA PHE A 49 6.97 -2.90 4.06
C PHE A 49 6.62 -3.52 5.41
N TYR A 50 7.14 -4.71 5.72
CA TYR A 50 7.01 -5.28 7.07
C TYR A 50 7.61 -4.34 8.12
N TYR A 51 8.75 -3.72 7.80
CA TYR A 51 9.39 -2.77 8.72
C TYR A 51 8.67 -1.43 8.82
N SER A 52 8.19 -0.86 7.70
CA SER A 52 7.56 0.46 7.70
C SER A 52 6.11 0.42 8.16
N GLU A 53 5.36 -0.62 7.78
CA GLU A 53 3.90 -0.63 7.88
C GLU A 53 3.35 -1.42 9.06
N LEU A 54 4.10 -2.36 9.62
CA LEU A 54 3.60 -3.11 10.77
C LEU A 54 3.93 -2.42 12.09
N PRO A 55 3.06 -2.55 13.11
CA PRO A 55 3.31 -2.00 14.43
C PRO A 55 4.61 -2.52 15.02
N LYS A 56 5.41 -1.63 15.60
CA LYS A 56 6.62 -1.99 16.34
C LYS A 56 6.26 -2.16 17.81
N LEU A 57 6.93 -3.09 18.49
CA LEU A 57 6.68 -3.32 19.92
C LEU A 57 6.93 -2.03 20.75
N SER A 58 7.93 -1.23 20.35
CA SER A 58 8.25 0.06 20.98
C SER A 58 7.15 1.11 20.82
N SER A 59 6.34 1.03 19.75
CA SER A 59 5.25 1.98 19.49
C SER A 59 3.90 1.51 20.01
N ALA A 60 3.81 0.29 20.55
CA ALA A 60 2.56 -0.24 21.10
C ALA A 60 2.05 0.58 22.30
N TYR A 61 2.96 1.25 23.04
CA TYR A 61 2.62 2.08 24.18
C TYR A 61 2.46 3.57 23.82
N ASP A 62 3.05 4.03 22.68
CA ASP A 62 3.11 5.45 22.34
C ASP A 62 2.14 5.86 21.23
N GLY A 63 1.53 4.88 20.54
CA GLY A 63 0.70 5.12 19.36
C GLY A 63 -0.71 5.62 19.69
N GLU A 64 -1.70 4.82 19.37
CA GLU A 64 -3.13 5.17 19.54
C GLU A 64 -3.54 5.42 21.02
N PHE A 65 -2.77 4.90 21.98
CA PHE A 65 -3.01 5.14 23.41
C PHE A 65 -2.68 6.57 23.85
N GLY A 66 -1.66 7.19 23.29
CA GLY A 66 -1.28 8.58 23.62
C GLY A 66 -2.33 9.61 23.20
N GLU A 67 -3.28 9.21 22.36
CA GLU A 67 -4.41 10.03 21.92
C GLU A 67 -5.76 9.56 22.52
N SER A 68 -5.73 8.70 23.52
CA SER A 68 -6.91 8.20 24.22
C SER A 68 -7.03 8.77 25.63
N ASP A 69 -8.21 8.66 26.21
CA ASP A 69 -8.48 9.06 27.59
C ASP A 69 -7.80 8.15 28.64
N TYR A 70 -7.14 7.07 28.20
CA TYR A 70 -6.49 6.10 29.07
C TYR A 70 -5.05 6.48 29.46
N VAL A 71 -4.39 7.31 28.66
CA VAL A 71 -3.00 7.69 28.88
C VAL A 71 -2.85 9.20 28.76
N ILE A 72 -2.32 9.81 29.82
CA ILE A 72 -1.90 11.22 29.79
C ILE A 72 -0.42 11.23 29.41
N ALA A 73 -0.13 11.67 28.19
CA ALA A 73 1.24 11.86 27.73
C ALA A 73 1.87 13.10 28.40
N ASN A 74 3.19 13.13 28.48
CA ASN A 74 3.94 14.29 29.01
C ASN A 74 3.72 15.57 28.18
N SER A 75 3.27 15.44 26.93
CA SER A 75 2.81 16.55 26.09
C SER A 75 1.42 16.20 25.54
N MET A 76 0.43 17.06 25.75
CA MET A 76 -0.89 16.89 25.18
C MET A 76 -0.84 17.10 23.67
N SER A 77 -1.48 16.18 22.90
CA SER A 77 -1.61 16.38 21.46
C SER A 77 -2.47 17.64 21.17
N GLY A 78 -2.24 18.26 20.03
CA GLY A 78 -3.01 19.43 19.59
C GLY A 78 -4.52 19.20 19.55
N ARG A 79 -4.97 17.93 19.47
CA ARG A 79 -6.37 17.54 19.54
C ARG A 79 -7.01 17.92 20.89
N TYR A 80 -6.30 17.66 22.00
CA TYR A 80 -6.79 17.99 23.34
C TYR A 80 -6.64 19.47 23.69
N THR A 81 -5.66 20.14 23.12
CA THR A 81 -5.41 21.57 23.33
C THR A 81 -6.20 22.47 22.39
N GLN A 82 -7.02 21.90 21.50
CA GLN A 82 -7.73 22.63 20.43
C GLN A 82 -6.80 23.44 19.51
N ALA A 83 -5.53 23.04 19.41
CA ALA A 83 -4.53 23.72 18.61
C ALA A 83 -4.60 23.33 17.10
N TYR A 84 -5.46 22.40 16.72
CA TYR A 84 -5.69 22.06 15.31
C TYR A 84 -6.61 23.11 14.67
N SER A 85 -6.09 23.82 13.71
CA SER A 85 -6.87 24.64 12.80
C SER A 85 -6.53 24.24 11.34
N PRO A 86 -7.38 24.54 10.37
CA PRO A 86 -7.06 24.26 8.95
C PRO A 86 -5.73 24.88 8.50
N GLU A 87 -5.31 25.97 9.14
CA GLU A 87 -4.06 26.67 8.85
C GLU A 87 -2.84 25.99 9.48
N ASN A 88 -3.03 25.17 10.52
CA ASN A 88 -1.94 24.54 11.28
C ASN A 88 -1.74 23.07 10.93
N VAL A 89 -2.52 22.51 10.02
CA VAL A 89 -2.40 21.11 9.59
C VAL A 89 -1.68 21.08 8.26
N ASP A 90 -0.36 21.06 8.29
CA ASP A 90 0.50 21.02 7.09
C ASP A 90 0.62 19.64 6.46
N GLU A 91 0.06 18.59 7.08
CA GLU A 91 0.31 17.23 6.63
C GLU A 91 -0.83 16.67 5.77
N TRP A 92 -0.65 16.77 4.46
CA TRP A 92 -1.26 15.87 3.52
C TRP A 92 -0.56 14.49 3.57
N ALA A 93 -1.23 13.46 3.07
CA ALA A 93 -0.71 12.09 3.07
C ALA A 93 0.70 12.00 2.46
N ASN A 94 1.60 11.27 3.13
CA ASN A 94 2.88 10.90 2.55
C ASN A 94 2.64 9.74 1.56
N TRP A 95 2.87 9.99 0.28
CA TRP A 95 2.64 9.04 -0.80
C TRP A 95 3.84 8.14 -1.12
N THR A 96 4.96 8.29 -0.41
CA THR A 96 6.18 7.51 -0.66
C THR A 96 5.95 6.02 -0.53
N ASP A 97 5.33 5.57 0.56
CA ASP A 97 5.08 4.14 0.78
C ASP A 97 4.03 3.60 -0.20
N MET A 98 3.03 4.41 -0.55
CA MET A 98 2.05 4.06 -1.59
C MET A 98 2.71 3.91 -2.96
N ARG A 99 3.63 4.82 -3.32
CA ARG A 99 4.39 4.73 -4.56
C ARG A 99 5.25 3.46 -4.59
N ASN A 100 5.94 3.17 -3.49
CA ASN A 100 6.82 2.00 -3.38
C ASN A 100 6.04 0.69 -3.48
N ILE A 101 4.87 0.58 -2.84
CA ILE A 101 4.06 -0.63 -2.94
C ILE A 101 3.44 -0.81 -4.32
N ASN A 102 3.03 0.26 -4.98
CA ASN A 102 2.54 0.19 -6.35
C ASN A 102 3.68 -0.18 -7.33
N TYR A 103 4.90 0.33 -7.12
CA TYR A 103 6.07 -0.12 -7.86
C TYR A 103 6.33 -1.62 -7.66
N PHE A 104 6.29 -2.09 -6.41
CA PHE A 104 6.43 -3.52 -6.11
C PHE A 104 5.40 -4.35 -6.88
N LEU A 105 4.12 -3.98 -6.82
CA LEU A 105 3.04 -4.70 -7.51
C LEU A 105 3.22 -4.66 -9.04
N GLN A 106 3.65 -3.54 -9.60
CA GLN A 106 3.96 -3.40 -11.02
C GLN A 106 5.12 -4.32 -11.44
N MET A 107 6.17 -4.40 -10.63
CA MET A 107 7.31 -5.29 -10.90
C MET A 107 6.93 -6.77 -10.80
N MET A 108 6.01 -7.14 -9.92
CA MET A 108 5.45 -8.49 -9.85
C MET A 108 4.70 -8.89 -11.14
N ASP A 109 4.17 -7.93 -11.90
CA ASP A 109 3.50 -8.15 -13.19
C ASP A 109 4.41 -7.98 -14.41
N SER A 110 5.67 -7.62 -14.21
CA SER A 110 6.66 -7.43 -15.28
C SER A 110 7.41 -8.71 -15.63
N ASP A 111 8.14 -8.67 -16.75
CA ASP A 111 9.05 -9.74 -17.17
C ASP A 111 10.26 -9.93 -16.24
N ALA A 112 10.54 -8.97 -15.35
CA ALA A 112 11.57 -9.08 -14.32
C ALA A 112 11.20 -10.03 -13.18
N CYS A 113 9.92 -10.40 -13.04
CA CYS A 113 9.45 -11.31 -12.01
C CYS A 113 9.87 -12.76 -12.31
N GLY A 114 10.78 -13.29 -11.51
CA GLY A 114 11.32 -14.65 -11.66
C GLY A 114 10.51 -15.75 -10.98
N VAL A 115 9.30 -15.45 -10.48
CA VAL A 115 8.39 -16.43 -9.85
C VAL A 115 7.03 -16.44 -10.54
N THR A 116 6.35 -17.59 -10.49
CA THR A 116 5.03 -17.80 -11.14
C THR A 116 4.09 -18.59 -10.25
N GLY A 117 2.82 -18.69 -10.64
CA GLY A 117 1.79 -19.47 -9.94
C GLY A 117 1.60 -19.04 -8.49
N ASP A 118 1.28 -19.98 -7.62
CA ASP A 118 0.96 -19.74 -6.20
C ASP A 118 2.03 -18.95 -5.46
N VAL A 119 3.31 -19.10 -5.84
CA VAL A 119 4.41 -18.35 -5.24
C VAL A 119 4.30 -16.87 -5.60
N LYS A 120 4.04 -16.55 -6.88
CA LYS A 120 3.79 -15.18 -7.33
C LYS A 120 2.55 -14.61 -6.64
N ASP A 121 1.46 -15.37 -6.63
CA ASP A 121 0.18 -14.93 -6.07
C ASP A 121 0.31 -14.62 -4.58
N ASN A 122 1.06 -15.41 -3.82
CA ASN A 122 1.33 -15.15 -2.41
C ASN A 122 2.13 -13.85 -2.18
N PHE A 123 3.11 -13.53 -3.04
CA PHE A 123 3.84 -12.25 -2.94
C PHE A 123 2.97 -11.05 -3.33
N VAL A 124 2.19 -11.19 -4.41
CA VAL A 124 1.21 -10.17 -4.82
C VAL A 124 0.18 -9.92 -3.70
N ALA A 125 -0.31 -10.98 -3.07
CA ALA A 125 -1.25 -10.93 -1.96
C ALA A 125 -0.71 -10.13 -0.77
N GLN A 126 0.56 -10.34 -0.42
CA GLN A 126 1.21 -9.56 0.63
C GLN A 126 1.37 -8.08 0.23
N GLY A 127 1.73 -7.81 -1.03
CA GLY A 127 1.79 -6.44 -1.55
C GLY A 127 0.43 -5.74 -1.50
N ARG A 128 -0.64 -6.42 -1.93
CA ARG A 128 -2.01 -5.91 -1.85
C ARG A 128 -2.47 -5.66 -0.41
N PHE A 129 -2.11 -6.55 0.50
CA PHE A 129 -2.36 -6.34 1.93
C PHE A 129 -1.75 -5.01 2.42
N PHE A 130 -0.49 -4.74 2.10
CA PHE A 130 0.15 -3.49 2.52
C PHE A 130 -0.50 -2.27 1.87
N ARG A 131 -0.86 -2.33 0.60
CA ARG A 131 -1.60 -1.26 -0.07
C ARG A 131 -2.93 -0.97 0.62
N ALA A 132 -3.71 -2.00 0.90
CA ALA A 132 -4.98 -1.86 1.62
C ALA A 132 -4.79 -1.24 3.02
N LYS A 133 -3.75 -1.67 3.75
CA LYS A 133 -3.43 -1.13 5.08
C LYS A 133 -3.07 0.35 5.03
N ILE A 134 -2.27 0.78 4.05
CA ILE A 134 -1.92 2.18 3.85
C ILE A 134 -3.18 3.00 3.54
N TYR A 135 -4.02 2.53 2.59
CA TYR A 135 -5.29 3.19 2.27
C TYR A 135 -6.26 3.23 3.46
N PHE A 136 -6.30 2.20 4.28
CA PHE A 136 -7.10 2.25 5.51
C PHE A 136 -6.60 3.33 6.48
N GLY A 137 -5.28 3.52 6.59
CA GLY A 137 -4.69 4.65 7.31
C GLY A 137 -5.16 6.00 6.77
N TYR A 138 -5.11 6.18 5.44
CA TYR A 138 -5.58 7.40 4.78
C TYR A 138 -7.09 7.61 4.95
N LEU A 139 -7.89 6.56 4.80
CA LEU A 139 -9.35 6.61 4.99
C LEU A 139 -9.71 7.10 6.40
N LYS A 140 -9.01 6.60 7.43
CA LYS A 140 -9.22 7.03 8.83
C LYS A 140 -8.86 8.51 9.03
N LYS A 141 -7.75 8.95 8.45
CA LYS A 141 -7.18 10.29 8.69
C LYS A 141 -7.83 11.37 7.82
N TYR A 142 -8.09 11.07 6.54
CA TYR A 142 -8.48 12.08 5.54
C TYR A 142 -9.86 11.85 4.93
N GLY A 143 -10.42 10.65 5.03
CA GLY A 143 -11.67 10.28 4.35
C GLY A 143 -11.46 10.05 2.86
N ASP A 144 -11.94 10.98 2.06
CA ASP A 144 -11.75 10.96 0.61
C ASP A 144 -10.30 11.25 0.24
N VAL A 145 -9.66 10.38 -0.55
CA VAL A 145 -8.27 10.52 -1.01
C VAL A 145 -8.14 10.01 -2.45
N PRO A 146 -7.18 10.49 -3.23
CA PRO A 146 -6.92 9.90 -4.55
C PRO A 146 -6.55 8.42 -4.44
N TYR A 147 -7.13 7.58 -5.28
CA TYR A 147 -6.76 6.17 -5.39
C TYR A 147 -5.79 5.95 -6.54
N TYR A 148 -4.64 5.35 -6.23
CA TYR A 148 -3.63 4.98 -7.20
C TYR A 148 -3.35 3.48 -7.08
N ASP A 149 -3.49 2.75 -8.19
CA ASP A 149 -3.17 1.33 -8.33
C ASP A 149 -1.90 1.07 -9.15
N HIS A 150 -1.21 2.14 -9.53
CA HIS A 150 0.02 2.13 -10.31
C HIS A 150 1.04 3.10 -9.73
N MET A 151 2.30 2.95 -10.15
CA MET A 151 3.37 3.87 -9.77
C MET A 151 3.19 5.22 -10.45
N LEU A 152 3.12 6.28 -9.66
CA LEU A 152 3.11 7.64 -10.17
C LEU A 152 4.50 8.02 -10.71
N THR A 153 4.51 8.53 -11.93
CA THR A 153 5.71 9.04 -12.60
C THR A 153 5.45 10.46 -13.09
N ALA A 154 6.50 11.25 -13.30
CA ALA A 154 6.39 12.60 -13.83
C ALA A 154 5.67 12.69 -15.22
N VAL A 155 5.45 11.55 -15.87
CA VAL A 155 4.81 11.46 -17.20
C VAL A 155 3.31 11.20 -17.09
N THR A 156 2.82 10.66 -15.98
CA THR A 156 1.41 10.23 -15.86
C THR A 156 0.44 11.37 -15.63
N ASN A 157 0.89 12.56 -15.17
CA ASN A 157 0.07 13.72 -14.78
C ASN A 157 -1.05 13.42 -13.76
N ASP A 158 -1.06 12.23 -13.17
CA ASP A 158 -2.10 11.79 -12.22
C ASP A 158 -1.87 12.31 -10.80
N GLU A 159 -0.74 12.95 -10.55
CA GLU A 159 -0.36 13.54 -9.26
C GLU A 159 -1.32 14.63 -8.79
N TYR A 160 -2.08 15.24 -9.71
CA TYR A 160 -3.07 16.27 -9.44
C TYR A 160 -4.51 15.76 -9.51
N LYS A 161 -4.71 14.43 -9.43
CA LYS A 161 -6.03 13.83 -9.43
C LYS A 161 -6.87 14.35 -8.24
N GLU A 162 -8.14 14.61 -8.49
CA GLU A 162 -9.10 14.89 -7.42
C GLU A 162 -9.23 13.73 -6.45
N ARG A 163 -9.76 14.00 -5.26
CA ARG A 163 -10.01 12.95 -4.26
C ARG A 163 -11.12 12.02 -4.75
N ASP A 164 -10.84 10.75 -4.73
CA ASP A 164 -11.85 9.72 -4.88
C ASP A 164 -12.67 9.58 -3.59
N SER A 165 -13.93 9.20 -3.71
CA SER A 165 -14.81 9.05 -2.56
C SER A 165 -14.32 7.96 -1.61
N ARG A 166 -14.54 8.15 -0.31
CA ARG A 166 -14.29 7.11 0.69
C ARG A 166 -15.01 5.79 0.39
N ASP A 167 -16.12 5.87 -0.34
CA ASP A 167 -16.87 4.71 -0.79
C ASP A 167 -16.11 3.88 -1.84
N LEU A 168 -15.39 4.54 -2.75
CA LEU A 168 -14.45 3.87 -3.65
C LEU A 168 -13.24 3.34 -2.87
N ILE A 169 -12.71 4.12 -1.94
CA ILE A 169 -11.51 3.71 -1.17
C ILE A 169 -11.79 2.44 -0.36
N ILE A 170 -12.92 2.37 0.37
CA ILE A 170 -13.24 1.14 1.14
C ILE A 170 -13.49 -0.06 0.22
N LYS A 171 -14.06 0.16 -0.98
CA LYS A 171 -14.20 -0.89 -1.99
C LYS A 171 -12.84 -1.43 -2.41
N LYS A 172 -11.88 -0.55 -2.71
CA LYS A 172 -10.53 -0.94 -3.12
C LYS A 172 -9.76 -1.63 -2.01
N ILE A 173 -9.93 -1.19 -0.77
CA ILE A 173 -9.40 -1.87 0.42
C ILE A 173 -9.95 -3.31 0.50
N ASN A 174 -11.25 -3.49 0.31
CA ASN A 174 -11.88 -4.80 0.34
C ASN A 174 -11.38 -5.71 -0.78
N GLU A 175 -11.29 -5.22 -2.02
CA GLU A 175 -10.75 -5.96 -3.18
C GLU A 175 -9.32 -6.46 -2.93
N ASP A 176 -8.47 -5.64 -2.32
CA ASP A 176 -7.09 -6.00 -2.00
C ASP A 176 -7.02 -7.00 -0.84
N LEU A 177 -7.84 -6.83 0.19
CA LEU A 177 -7.85 -7.73 1.35
C LEU A 177 -8.52 -9.07 1.04
N ASP A 178 -9.52 -9.12 0.15
CA ASP A 178 -10.10 -10.37 -0.32
C ASP A 178 -9.07 -11.21 -1.07
N TYR A 179 -8.32 -10.57 -1.98
CA TYR A 179 -7.22 -11.24 -2.66
C TYR A 179 -6.14 -11.72 -1.67
N ALA A 180 -5.82 -10.91 -0.64
CA ALA A 180 -4.85 -11.29 0.37
C ALA A 180 -5.33 -12.49 1.21
N ILE A 181 -6.61 -12.55 1.59
CA ILE A 181 -7.20 -13.69 2.34
C ILE A 181 -7.17 -14.97 1.50
N GLU A 182 -7.38 -14.86 0.19
CA GLU A 182 -7.42 -16.00 -0.72
C GLU A 182 -6.02 -16.57 -1.01
N HIS A 183 -5.02 -15.70 -1.22
CA HIS A 183 -3.73 -16.11 -1.77
C HIS A 183 -2.55 -16.11 -0.78
N ILE A 184 -2.69 -15.56 0.43
CA ILE A 184 -1.65 -15.72 1.45
C ILE A 184 -1.65 -17.16 1.95
N THR A 185 -0.57 -17.88 1.67
CA THR A 185 -0.45 -19.31 1.97
C THR A 185 -0.08 -19.60 3.42
N ALA A 186 0.53 -18.65 4.15
CA ALA A 186 0.91 -18.83 5.54
C ALA A 186 -0.33 -18.96 6.43
N GLU A 187 -0.43 -20.06 7.14
CA GLU A 187 -1.54 -20.35 8.06
C GLU A 187 -1.12 -20.40 9.53
N SER A 188 0.17 -20.62 9.79
CA SER A 188 0.69 -20.66 11.15
C SER A 188 1.11 -19.26 11.58
N PRO A 189 0.66 -18.77 12.73
CA PRO A 189 1.14 -17.55 13.32
C PRO A 189 2.53 -17.77 13.92
N ASP A 190 3.52 -18.10 13.09
CA ASP A 190 4.87 -17.82 13.55
C ASP A 190 4.99 -16.30 13.66
N ALA A 191 5.73 -15.82 14.62
CA ALA A 191 5.72 -14.41 15.02
C ALA A 191 6.26 -13.44 13.95
N THR A 192 6.49 -13.86 12.69
CA THR A 192 7.27 -13.12 11.71
C THR A 192 6.58 -12.91 10.36
N GLY A 193 5.48 -13.62 10.04
CA GLY A 193 4.86 -13.58 8.73
C GLY A 193 3.40 -13.11 8.71
N LEU A 194 2.99 -12.50 7.61
CA LEU A 194 1.57 -12.24 7.34
C LEU A 194 0.83 -13.55 7.09
N THR A 195 -0.30 -13.70 7.75
CA THR A 195 -1.23 -14.80 7.50
C THR A 195 -2.53 -14.28 6.91
N LYS A 196 -3.30 -15.14 6.26
CA LYS A 196 -4.66 -14.80 5.80
C LYS A 196 -5.55 -14.27 6.93
N TYR A 197 -5.29 -14.69 8.17
CA TYR A 197 -6.05 -14.22 9.35
C TYR A 197 -5.72 -12.77 9.73
N VAL A 198 -4.48 -12.34 9.52
CA VAL A 198 -4.09 -10.93 9.69
C VAL A 198 -4.80 -10.07 8.63
N ALA A 199 -4.88 -10.54 7.38
CA ALA A 199 -5.62 -9.84 6.33
C ALA A 199 -7.12 -9.76 6.65
N ALA A 200 -7.73 -10.85 7.11
CA ALA A 200 -9.12 -10.89 7.57
C ALA A 200 -9.36 -9.93 8.76
N PHE A 201 -8.44 -9.88 9.72
CA PHE A 201 -8.52 -8.96 10.84
C PHE A 201 -8.50 -7.48 10.40
N VAL A 202 -7.61 -7.12 9.46
CA VAL A 202 -7.56 -5.76 8.92
C VAL A 202 -8.84 -5.45 8.14
N LYS A 203 -9.37 -6.40 7.34
CA LYS A 203 -10.65 -6.26 6.63
C LYS A 203 -11.82 -6.03 7.59
N MET A 204 -11.89 -6.83 8.64
CA MET A 204 -12.89 -6.66 9.70
C MET A 204 -12.84 -5.25 10.30
N ARG A 205 -11.64 -4.80 10.69
CA ARG A 205 -11.47 -3.47 11.30
C ARG A 205 -11.81 -2.33 10.34
N ALA A 206 -11.40 -2.42 9.08
CA ALA A 206 -11.66 -1.38 8.08
C ALA A 206 -13.17 -1.21 7.83
N ASN A 207 -13.89 -2.30 7.65
CA ASN A 207 -15.32 -2.27 7.41
C ASN A 207 -16.12 -1.85 8.65
N LEU A 208 -15.74 -2.32 9.85
CA LEU A 208 -16.36 -1.91 11.10
C LEU A 208 -16.18 -0.42 11.35
N PHE A 209 -14.96 0.11 11.12
CA PHE A 209 -14.67 1.54 11.22
C PHE A 209 -15.55 2.34 10.26
N GLU A 210 -15.56 1.98 8.99
CA GLU A 210 -16.27 2.73 7.97
C GLU A 210 -17.79 2.68 8.18
N ALA A 211 -18.34 1.52 8.52
CA ALA A 211 -19.77 1.36 8.85
C ALA A 211 -20.17 2.26 10.03
N SER A 212 -19.39 2.21 11.10
CA SER A 212 -19.64 3.01 12.30
C SER A 212 -19.49 4.50 12.03
N PHE A 213 -18.44 4.89 11.30
CA PHE A 213 -18.21 6.28 10.92
C PHE A 213 -19.38 6.85 10.11
N ARG A 214 -19.85 6.13 9.07
CA ARG A 214 -21.00 6.56 8.26
C ARG A 214 -22.28 6.65 9.09
N LYS A 215 -22.53 5.63 9.91
CA LYS A 215 -23.74 5.54 10.72
C LYS A 215 -23.85 6.69 11.74
N TYR A 216 -22.81 6.90 12.55
CA TYR A 216 -22.87 7.86 13.65
C TYR A 216 -22.65 9.31 13.23
N ASN A 217 -22.05 9.54 12.06
CA ASN A 217 -21.87 10.89 11.50
C ASN A 217 -22.88 11.20 10.37
N ASN A 218 -23.79 10.30 10.06
CA ASN A 218 -24.79 10.45 8.97
C ASN A 218 -24.14 10.77 7.62
N ILE A 219 -23.00 10.14 7.32
CA ILE A 219 -22.25 10.36 6.07
C ILE A 219 -22.81 9.46 4.97
N THR A 220 -23.36 10.09 3.93
CA THR A 220 -23.95 9.40 2.76
C THR A 220 -23.33 9.83 1.43
N LYS A 221 -22.42 10.81 1.48
CA LYS A 221 -21.81 11.42 0.30
C LYS A 221 -20.33 11.69 0.53
N SER A 222 -19.59 11.76 -0.57
CA SER A 222 -18.21 12.24 -0.59
C SER A 222 -18.13 13.75 -0.29
N VAL A 223 -16.93 14.26 -0.07
CA VAL A 223 -16.68 15.72 0.07
C VAL A 223 -17.02 16.49 -1.21
N THR A 224 -16.97 15.83 -2.38
CA THR A 224 -17.39 16.39 -3.68
C THR A 224 -18.90 16.35 -3.90
N GLY A 225 -19.67 15.78 -2.96
CA GLY A 225 -21.13 15.67 -3.01
C GLY A 225 -21.67 14.43 -3.73
N GLU A 226 -20.80 13.55 -4.22
CA GLU A 226 -21.21 12.30 -4.85
C GLU A 226 -21.77 11.31 -3.82
N SER A 227 -22.97 10.76 -4.09
CA SER A 227 -23.61 9.77 -3.23
C SER A 227 -22.87 8.44 -3.29
N PHE A 228 -22.77 7.74 -2.16
CA PHE A 228 -22.17 6.41 -2.08
C PHE A 228 -23.00 5.37 -2.85
N LYS A 229 -22.31 4.47 -3.57
CA LYS A 229 -22.92 3.50 -4.49
C LYS A 229 -22.45 2.07 -4.26
N ASN A 230 -21.29 1.87 -3.61
CA ASN A 230 -20.66 0.56 -3.49
C ASN A 230 -21.16 -0.21 -2.27
N TYR A 231 -21.27 0.46 -1.12
CA TYR A 231 -21.67 -0.17 0.13
C TYR A 231 -22.65 0.69 0.91
N SER A 232 -23.72 0.08 1.38
CA SER A 232 -24.53 0.60 2.47
C SER A 232 -23.80 0.41 3.82
N VAL A 233 -24.32 1.01 4.89
CA VAL A 233 -23.79 0.77 6.25
C VAL A 233 -23.98 -0.70 6.65
N GLU A 234 -25.07 -1.33 6.26
CA GLU A 234 -25.37 -2.74 6.53
C GLU A 234 -24.41 -3.66 5.77
N ASP A 235 -24.11 -3.36 4.49
CA ASP A 235 -23.16 -4.14 3.71
C ASP A 235 -21.76 -4.13 4.36
N LEU A 236 -21.32 -2.97 4.86
CA LEU A 236 -20.04 -2.85 5.54
C LEU A 236 -20.00 -3.65 6.85
N TYR A 237 -21.07 -3.63 7.65
CA TYR A 237 -21.14 -4.51 8.82
C TYR A 237 -21.10 -5.98 8.44
N ASN A 238 -21.80 -6.37 7.37
CA ASN A 238 -21.79 -7.74 6.89
C ASN A 238 -20.39 -8.17 6.38
N GLU A 239 -19.67 -7.30 5.69
CA GLU A 239 -18.27 -7.55 5.29
C GLU A 239 -17.35 -7.70 6.52
N ALA A 240 -17.56 -6.90 7.57
CA ALA A 240 -16.82 -7.06 8.82
C ALA A 240 -17.12 -8.40 9.51
N ILE A 241 -18.37 -8.83 9.54
CA ILE A 241 -18.79 -10.13 10.12
C ILE A 241 -18.17 -11.28 9.33
N LYS A 242 -18.28 -11.29 8.00
CA LYS A 242 -17.67 -12.33 7.14
C LYS A 242 -16.16 -12.45 7.39
N ALA A 243 -15.46 -11.33 7.48
CA ALA A 243 -14.03 -11.33 7.75
C ALA A 243 -13.69 -11.87 9.15
N ALA A 244 -14.49 -11.56 10.17
CA ALA A 244 -14.37 -12.12 11.50
C ALA A 244 -14.58 -13.64 11.51
N GLU A 245 -15.58 -14.14 10.78
CA GLU A 245 -15.87 -15.57 10.65
C GLU A 245 -14.72 -16.37 10.06
N VAL A 246 -13.93 -15.80 9.14
CA VAL A 246 -12.70 -16.45 8.62
C VAL A 246 -11.73 -16.78 9.77
N ILE A 247 -11.61 -15.90 10.75
CA ILE A 247 -10.74 -16.09 11.91
C ILE A 247 -11.39 -17.06 12.89
N MET A 248 -12.63 -16.86 13.25
CA MET A 248 -13.36 -17.65 14.25
C MET A 248 -13.51 -19.11 13.84
N ASN A 249 -13.85 -19.36 12.57
CA ASN A 249 -14.06 -20.71 12.05
C ASN A 249 -12.74 -21.45 11.78
N SER A 250 -11.60 -20.78 11.86
CA SER A 250 -10.28 -21.42 11.65
C SER A 250 -9.91 -22.41 12.74
N GLY A 251 -10.44 -22.26 13.95
CA GLY A 251 -10.06 -23.04 15.14
C GLY A 251 -8.63 -22.77 15.64
N LYS A 252 -7.93 -21.81 15.05
CA LYS A 252 -6.51 -21.50 15.39
C LYS A 252 -6.37 -20.45 16.51
N TYR A 253 -7.45 -19.79 16.83
CA TYR A 253 -7.49 -18.72 17.84
C TYR A 253 -8.59 -19.00 18.85
N SER A 254 -8.32 -18.71 20.12
CA SER A 254 -9.29 -18.82 21.21
C SER A 254 -9.23 -17.58 22.09
N LEU A 255 -10.34 -17.24 22.72
CA LEU A 255 -10.33 -16.22 23.74
C LEU A 255 -9.56 -16.71 24.96
N VAL A 256 -8.70 -15.87 25.52
CA VAL A 256 -8.02 -16.15 26.78
C VAL A 256 -9.02 -15.92 27.89
N SER A 257 -9.29 -16.97 28.69
CA SER A 257 -10.18 -16.91 29.85
C SER A 257 -9.42 -16.48 31.09
#